data_17db78e470d78bba1bfb7786beec5014
#
_entry.id   17db78e470d78bba1bfb7786beec5014
#
_cell.length_a   1.000
_cell.length_b   1.000
_cell.length_c   1.000
_cell.angle_alpha   90.00
_cell.angle_beta   90.00
_cell.angle_gamma   90.00
#
_symmetry.space_group_name_H-M   'P 1'
#
loop_
_entity.id
_entity.type
_entity.pdbx_description
1 polymer ?
#
loop_
_entity_poly.entity_id
_entity_poly.type
_entity_poly.pdbx_seq_one_letter_code
_entity_poly.pdbx_strand_id
1 'polypeptide(L)'
;LIDWNRIEEHIEGVIIRIGYGNDIEGQDDKQAIRNMNECERLGIPYGVYIYSYALTSDEVTSEINHTLRMLQGRSPVRGVWFDMEDADGYKERNGLDVYKDGELLTDFCIQFIEAMDKEGYTTGVYANYNYYKNVLNLERLANTRGFNMWLAHWGIEEPGMDCMMWQFGAYLIDGHEFDGNIFYADYSSPFKDRPDTDDNGENIERIDKAAGSSAIEAVNVDTNVNVIYRAQIRGSYWLPEVVNDEDYAGIQGTGITGITLSTDKGYAVYRVYAGGRWLSYVDSRNSDINDYYNGYAGNGAEIEAVEAVSYTHLRAHETRGNL
;
A
#
# COMPACT_ATOMS: atom_id res chain seq x y z
N LEU A 1 2.88 -1.46 -27.54
CA LEU A 1 2.63 -2.62 -26.66
C LEU A 1 3.76 -2.73 -25.67
N ILE A 2 3.42 -2.96 -24.39
CA ILE A 2 4.40 -3.20 -23.32
C ILE A 2 5.15 -4.49 -23.60
N ASP A 3 6.48 -4.46 -23.52
CA ASP A 3 7.33 -5.64 -23.48
C ASP A 3 7.54 -6.04 -22.00
N TRP A 4 6.70 -6.95 -21.54
CA TRP A 4 6.66 -7.37 -20.14
C TRP A 4 7.97 -8.03 -19.67
N ASN A 5 8.70 -8.73 -20.55
CA ASN A 5 9.98 -9.32 -20.15
C ASN A 5 11.07 -8.27 -19.86
N ARG A 6 10.93 -7.06 -20.42
CA ARG A 6 11.87 -5.97 -20.18
C ARG A 6 11.54 -5.16 -18.93
N ILE A 7 10.26 -5.00 -18.61
CA ILE A 7 9.85 -4.16 -17.49
C ILE A 7 9.76 -4.92 -16.17
N GLU A 8 9.68 -6.27 -16.18
CA GLU A 8 9.52 -7.07 -14.95
C GLU A 8 10.62 -6.82 -13.91
N GLU A 9 11.85 -6.54 -14.35
CA GLU A 9 12.98 -6.27 -13.47
C GLU A 9 12.91 -4.89 -12.78
N HIS A 10 12.03 -4.02 -13.25
CA HIS A 10 11.90 -2.63 -12.79
C HIS A 10 10.68 -2.39 -11.93
N ILE A 11 9.81 -3.39 -11.75
CA ILE A 11 8.55 -3.25 -11.04
C ILE A 11 8.33 -4.38 -10.02
N GLU A 12 7.71 -4.06 -8.90
CA GLU A 12 7.26 -5.05 -7.90
C GLU A 12 5.80 -5.47 -8.09
N GLY A 13 5.11 -4.81 -9.00
CA GLY A 13 3.73 -5.07 -9.34
C GLY A 13 3.17 -4.00 -10.25
N VAL A 14 1.92 -4.19 -10.67
CA VAL A 14 1.26 -3.29 -11.61
C VAL A 14 -0.24 -3.22 -11.34
N ILE A 15 -0.85 -2.08 -11.65
CA ILE A 15 -2.31 -1.94 -11.67
C ILE A 15 -2.75 -1.74 -13.13
N ILE A 16 -3.62 -2.60 -13.61
CA ILE A 16 -4.04 -2.70 -15.01
C ILE A 16 -5.44 -2.12 -15.16
N ARG A 17 -5.62 -1.15 -16.06
CA ARG A 17 -6.97 -0.73 -16.45
C ARG A 17 -7.67 -1.86 -17.17
N ILE A 18 -8.86 -2.25 -16.72
CA ILE A 18 -9.66 -3.27 -17.39
C ILE A 18 -10.68 -2.69 -18.36
N GLY A 19 -11.06 -1.43 -18.15
CA GLY A 19 -12.03 -0.75 -18.99
C GLY A 19 -12.55 0.51 -18.29
N TYR A 20 -13.68 0.98 -18.77
CA TYR A 20 -14.39 2.13 -18.22
C TYR A 20 -15.91 1.97 -18.43
N GLY A 21 -16.68 2.55 -17.50
CA GLY A 21 -18.13 2.64 -17.64
C GLY A 21 -18.84 1.29 -17.70
N ASN A 22 -19.98 1.28 -18.34
CA ASN A 22 -20.95 0.19 -18.37
C ASN A 22 -20.36 -1.14 -18.93
N ASP A 23 -21.02 -2.25 -18.63
CA ASP A 23 -20.66 -3.60 -19.11
C ASP A 23 -20.98 -3.77 -20.60
N ILE A 24 -20.13 -3.16 -21.43
CA ILE A 24 -20.22 -3.15 -22.90
C ILE A 24 -18.82 -3.46 -23.45
N GLU A 25 -18.67 -4.50 -24.28
CA GLU A 25 -17.37 -4.90 -24.88
C GLU A 25 -16.58 -3.75 -25.52
N GLY A 26 -17.29 -2.74 -26.06
CA GLY A 26 -16.65 -1.55 -26.64
C GLY A 26 -15.95 -0.65 -25.62
N GLN A 27 -16.21 -0.85 -24.33
CA GLN A 27 -15.61 -0.12 -23.20
C GLN A 27 -14.50 -0.92 -22.49
N ASP A 28 -14.27 -2.18 -22.91
CA ASP A 28 -13.14 -2.96 -22.40
C ASP A 28 -11.80 -2.34 -22.83
N ASP A 29 -10.82 -2.35 -21.94
CA ASP A 29 -9.46 -2.06 -22.37
C ASP A 29 -8.92 -3.23 -23.20
N LYS A 30 -8.58 -2.95 -24.44
CA LYS A 30 -8.17 -3.95 -25.46
C LYS A 30 -6.91 -4.74 -25.06
N GLN A 31 -6.13 -4.22 -24.14
CA GLN A 31 -4.90 -4.87 -23.68
C GLN A 31 -5.04 -5.54 -22.31
N ALA A 32 -6.16 -5.34 -21.61
CA ALA A 32 -6.34 -5.81 -20.25
C ALA A 32 -6.07 -7.31 -20.11
N ILE A 33 -6.77 -8.13 -20.90
CA ILE A 33 -6.63 -9.61 -20.84
C ILE A 33 -5.20 -10.04 -21.16
N ARG A 34 -4.59 -9.44 -22.20
CA ARG A 34 -3.19 -9.72 -22.52
C ARG A 34 -2.27 -9.35 -21.39
N ASN A 35 -2.44 -8.19 -20.80
CA ASN A 35 -1.58 -7.68 -19.73
C ASN A 35 -1.72 -8.55 -18.47
N MET A 36 -2.93 -8.93 -18.06
CA MET A 36 -3.14 -9.87 -16.95
C MET A 36 -2.49 -11.23 -17.23
N ASN A 37 -2.64 -11.80 -18.43
CA ASN A 37 -2.01 -13.07 -18.79
C ASN A 37 -0.48 -12.99 -18.75
N GLU A 38 0.11 -11.89 -19.18
CA GLU A 38 1.56 -11.70 -19.09
C GLU A 38 2.05 -11.56 -17.64
N CYS A 39 1.31 -10.84 -16.79
CA CYS A 39 1.62 -10.79 -15.36
C CYS A 39 1.55 -12.18 -14.72
N GLU A 40 0.52 -12.96 -15.03
CA GLU A 40 0.39 -14.34 -14.52
C GLU A 40 1.52 -15.24 -15.04
N ARG A 41 1.90 -15.11 -16.33
CA ARG A 41 3.00 -15.88 -16.92
C ARG A 41 4.36 -15.59 -16.26
N LEU A 42 4.61 -14.32 -15.91
CA LEU A 42 5.88 -13.87 -15.34
C LEU A 42 5.88 -13.87 -13.79
N GLY A 43 4.72 -14.14 -13.17
CA GLY A 43 4.59 -14.07 -11.72
C GLY A 43 4.63 -12.64 -11.17
N ILE A 44 4.30 -11.63 -12.00
CA ILE A 44 4.22 -10.23 -11.57
C ILE A 44 2.94 -10.02 -10.77
N PRO A 45 3.01 -9.59 -9.50
CA PRO A 45 1.83 -9.23 -8.73
C PRO A 45 1.06 -8.11 -9.41
N TYR A 46 -0.24 -8.29 -9.64
CA TYR A 46 -1.05 -7.26 -10.26
C TYR A 46 -2.36 -6.99 -9.54
N GLY A 47 -2.88 -5.80 -9.72
CA GLY A 47 -4.24 -5.38 -9.46
C GLY A 47 -4.90 -4.88 -10.73
N VAL A 48 -6.18 -4.54 -10.62
CA VAL A 48 -6.94 -3.98 -11.74
C VAL A 48 -7.76 -2.77 -11.31
N TYR A 49 -8.11 -1.90 -12.25
CA TYR A 49 -9.07 -0.83 -12.00
C TYR A 49 -10.02 -0.61 -13.16
N ILE A 50 -11.21 -0.13 -12.83
CA ILE A 50 -12.19 0.36 -13.79
C ILE A 50 -12.38 1.87 -13.59
N TYR A 51 -12.33 2.65 -14.69
CA TYR A 51 -12.62 4.08 -14.65
C TYR A 51 -14.14 4.28 -14.65
N SER A 52 -14.67 4.92 -13.61
CA SER A 52 -16.12 5.08 -13.46
C SER A 52 -16.66 6.24 -14.27
N TYR A 53 -17.65 5.93 -15.11
CA TYR A 53 -18.52 6.90 -15.77
C TYR A 53 -19.95 6.91 -15.21
N ALA A 54 -20.20 6.23 -14.10
CA ALA A 54 -21.53 6.11 -13.53
C ALA A 54 -22.09 7.47 -13.10
N LEU A 55 -23.34 7.70 -13.47
CA LEU A 55 -24.18 8.82 -13.05
C LEU A 55 -25.34 8.36 -12.16
N THR A 56 -25.57 7.05 -12.12
CA THR A 56 -26.64 6.40 -11.37
C THR A 56 -26.14 5.11 -10.72
N SER A 57 -26.85 4.65 -9.67
CA SER A 57 -26.57 3.37 -9.01
C SER A 57 -26.71 2.15 -9.94
N ASP A 58 -27.62 2.21 -10.92
CA ASP A 58 -27.78 1.15 -11.93
C ASP A 58 -26.54 1.06 -12.84
N GLU A 59 -25.94 2.21 -13.17
CA GLU A 59 -24.69 2.25 -13.95
C GLU A 59 -23.52 1.73 -13.12
N VAL A 60 -23.44 2.00 -11.81
CA VAL A 60 -22.45 1.36 -10.92
C VAL A 60 -22.63 -0.15 -10.91
N THR A 61 -23.89 -0.65 -10.85
CA THR A 61 -24.17 -2.09 -10.98
C THR A 61 -23.63 -2.65 -12.31
N SER A 62 -23.75 -1.90 -13.39
CA SER A 62 -23.20 -2.28 -14.68
C SER A 62 -21.66 -2.28 -14.67
N GLU A 63 -21.01 -1.30 -14.04
CA GLU A 63 -19.54 -1.25 -13.88
C GLU A 63 -19.01 -2.39 -13.00
N ILE A 64 -19.76 -2.81 -11.97
CA ILE A 64 -19.48 -4.00 -11.17
C ILE A 64 -19.49 -5.27 -12.07
N ASN A 65 -20.55 -5.44 -12.87
CA ASN A 65 -20.66 -6.57 -13.80
C ASN A 65 -19.54 -6.57 -14.82
N HIS A 66 -19.18 -5.40 -15.36
CA HIS A 66 -18.05 -5.20 -16.26
C HIS A 66 -16.76 -5.69 -15.61
N THR A 67 -16.50 -5.27 -14.37
CA THR A 67 -15.32 -5.67 -13.60
C THR A 67 -15.25 -7.19 -13.43
N LEU A 68 -16.33 -7.81 -12.97
CA LEU A 68 -16.39 -9.25 -12.75
C LEU A 68 -16.24 -10.04 -14.04
N ARG A 69 -16.84 -9.58 -15.13
CA ARG A 69 -16.68 -10.19 -16.47
C ARG A 69 -15.23 -10.14 -16.94
N MET A 70 -14.56 -8.99 -16.78
CA MET A 70 -13.17 -8.82 -17.21
C MET A 70 -12.19 -9.64 -16.36
N LEU A 71 -12.48 -9.82 -15.08
CA LEU A 71 -11.67 -10.64 -14.21
C LEU A 71 -11.72 -12.13 -14.57
N GLN A 72 -12.85 -12.64 -15.07
CA GLN A 72 -13.02 -14.04 -15.46
C GLN A 72 -12.61 -15.03 -14.36
N GLY A 73 -12.87 -14.70 -13.09
CA GLY A 73 -12.49 -15.50 -11.93
C GLY A 73 -11.02 -15.40 -11.52
N ARG A 74 -10.24 -14.48 -12.09
CA ARG A 74 -8.88 -14.18 -11.63
C ARG A 74 -8.89 -13.54 -10.25
N SER A 75 -7.81 -13.71 -9.51
CA SER A 75 -7.64 -13.16 -8.16
C SER A 75 -6.43 -12.20 -8.13
N PRO A 76 -6.58 -10.94 -8.58
CA PRO A 76 -5.49 -9.98 -8.59
C PRO A 76 -5.06 -9.62 -7.15
N VAL A 77 -3.83 -9.98 -6.78
CA VAL A 77 -3.31 -9.83 -5.41
C VAL A 77 -3.06 -8.37 -4.99
N ARG A 78 -3.02 -7.43 -5.96
CA ARG A 78 -2.90 -5.99 -5.71
C ARG A 78 -4.27 -5.27 -5.73
N GLY A 79 -5.36 -6.03 -5.66
CA GLY A 79 -6.72 -5.51 -5.49
C GLY A 79 -7.47 -5.17 -6.77
N VAL A 80 -8.76 -4.87 -6.57
CA VAL A 80 -9.72 -4.43 -7.59
C VAL A 80 -10.20 -3.03 -7.20
N TRP A 81 -9.91 -2.04 -8.03
CA TRP A 81 -10.03 -0.63 -7.66
C TRP A 81 -11.10 0.08 -8.46
N PHE A 82 -11.87 0.91 -7.79
CA PHE A 82 -12.86 1.80 -8.39
C PHE A 82 -12.24 3.18 -8.59
N ASP A 83 -12.04 3.59 -9.82
CA ASP A 83 -11.43 4.88 -10.16
C ASP A 83 -12.52 5.95 -10.20
N MET A 84 -12.60 6.71 -9.10
CA MET A 84 -13.60 7.76 -8.89
C MET A 84 -13.00 9.13 -9.11
N GLU A 85 -13.08 9.57 -10.33
CA GLU A 85 -12.68 10.92 -10.73
C GLU A 85 -13.57 11.45 -11.88
N ASP A 86 -13.36 12.66 -12.29
CA ASP A 86 -13.99 13.29 -13.46
C ASP A 86 -12.96 14.10 -14.26
N ALA A 87 -11.80 13.48 -14.52
CA ALA A 87 -10.67 14.16 -15.18
C ALA A 87 -10.99 14.67 -16.58
N ASP A 88 -11.91 14.02 -17.27
CA ASP A 88 -12.40 14.45 -18.59
C ASP A 88 -13.68 15.29 -18.54
N GLY A 89 -14.23 15.55 -17.35
CA GLY A 89 -15.45 16.33 -17.14
C GLY A 89 -16.73 15.66 -17.68
N TYR A 90 -16.73 14.33 -17.78
CA TYR A 90 -17.91 13.60 -18.27
C TYR A 90 -19.10 13.72 -17.32
N LYS A 91 -18.87 13.53 -16.02
CA LYS A 91 -19.92 13.61 -15.00
C LYS A 91 -20.54 14.99 -14.97
N GLU A 92 -19.72 16.05 -14.95
CA GLU A 92 -20.20 17.42 -14.99
C GLU A 92 -20.99 17.75 -16.26
N ARG A 93 -20.51 17.33 -17.45
CA ARG A 93 -21.24 17.54 -18.71
C ARG A 93 -22.59 16.84 -18.78
N ASN A 94 -22.77 15.78 -18.01
CA ASN A 94 -24.00 15.01 -17.93
C ASN A 94 -24.87 15.37 -16.72
N GLY A 95 -24.55 16.48 -16.04
CA GLY A 95 -25.42 17.10 -15.04
C GLY A 95 -25.14 16.72 -13.60
N LEU A 96 -24.02 16.02 -13.31
CA LEU A 96 -23.59 15.69 -11.96
C LEU A 96 -22.53 16.70 -11.51
N ASP A 97 -22.82 17.51 -10.50
CA ASP A 97 -21.89 18.47 -9.91
C ASP A 97 -21.08 17.75 -8.82
N VAL A 98 -19.84 17.38 -9.13
CA VAL A 98 -19.03 16.53 -8.24
C VAL A 98 -18.87 17.10 -6.81
N TYR A 99 -18.91 18.40 -6.64
CA TYR A 99 -18.82 19.03 -5.30
C TYR A 99 -20.16 19.09 -4.55
N LYS A 100 -21.30 19.10 -5.25
CA LYS A 100 -22.62 19.07 -4.63
C LYS A 100 -23.15 17.66 -4.44
N ASP A 101 -22.78 16.78 -5.36
CA ASP A 101 -23.25 15.39 -5.40
C ASP A 101 -22.23 14.42 -4.77
N GLY A 102 -21.32 14.91 -3.93
CA GLY A 102 -20.28 14.11 -3.28
C GLY A 102 -20.81 12.94 -2.45
N GLU A 103 -21.97 13.09 -1.81
CA GLU A 103 -22.63 11.98 -1.10
C GLU A 103 -23.10 10.88 -2.07
N LEU A 104 -23.62 11.24 -3.23
CA LEU A 104 -24.00 10.29 -4.27
C LEU A 104 -22.77 9.56 -4.82
N LEU A 105 -21.66 10.28 -5.07
CA LEU A 105 -20.41 9.67 -5.50
C LEU A 105 -19.83 8.73 -4.43
N THR A 106 -20.01 9.08 -3.16
CA THR A 106 -19.65 8.22 -2.03
C THR A 106 -20.49 6.95 -2.01
N ASP A 107 -21.81 7.05 -2.26
CA ASP A 107 -22.71 5.89 -2.39
C ASP A 107 -22.25 4.95 -3.52
N PHE A 108 -21.83 5.50 -4.66
CA PHE A 108 -21.30 4.71 -5.77
C PHE A 108 -20.02 3.95 -5.37
N CYS A 109 -19.12 4.62 -4.68
CA CYS A 109 -17.89 3.97 -4.15
C CYS A 109 -18.26 2.83 -3.18
N ILE A 110 -19.16 3.07 -2.24
CA ILE A 110 -19.60 2.07 -1.26
C ILE A 110 -20.22 0.86 -1.96
N GLN A 111 -21.12 1.09 -2.93
CA GLN A 111 -21.76 0.02 -3.69
C GLN A 111 -20.74 -0.87 -4.41
N PHE A 112 -19.71 -0.29 -5.03
CA PHE A 112 -18.64 -1.04 -5.67
C PHE A 112 -17.82 -1.84 -4.66
N ILE A 113 -17.38 -1.20 -3.57
CA ILE A 113 -16.58 -1.82 -2.51
C ILE A 113 -17.32 -3.04 -1.93
N GLU A 114 -18.58 -2.88 -1.54
CA GLU A 114 -19.38 -3.95 -0.95
C GLU A 114 -19.55 -5.14 -1.92
N ALA A 115 -19.71 -4.87 -3.22
CA ALA A 115 -19.81 -5.91 -4.23
C ALA A 115 -18.50 -6.68 -4.38
N MET A 116 -17.36 -5.99 -4.43
CA MET A 116 -16.05 -6.63 -4.59
C MET A 116 -15.60 -7.35 -3.30
N ASP A 117 -15.87 -6.78 -2.11
CA ASP A 117 -15.60 -7.42 -0.82
C ASP A 117 -16.42 -8.73 -0.67
N LYS A 118 -17.67 -8.74 -1.13
CA LYS A 118 -18.54 -9.92 -1.13
C LYS A 118 -18.00 -11.05 -2.01
N GLU A 119 -17.38 -10.70 -3.13
CA GLU A 119 -16.71 -11.65 -4.03
C GLU A 119 -15.32 -12.08 -3.53
N GLY A 120 -14.87 -11.54 -2.37
CA GLY A 120 -13.61 -11.89 -1.73
C GLY A 120 -12.38 -11.14 -2.25
N TYR A 121 -12.57 -10.07 -3.01
CA TYR A 121 -11.45 -9.26 -3.49
C TYR A 121 -10.99 -8.24 -2.45
N THR A 122 -9.67 -8.04 -2.36
CA THR A 122 -9.14 -6.79 -1.81
C THR A 122 -9.59 -5.66 -2.73
N THR A 123 -10.22 -4.64 -2.20
CA THR A 123 -10.84 -3.58 -3.01
C THR A 123 -10.70 -2.21 -2.37
N GLY A 124 -10.99 -1.18 -3.10
CA GLY A 124 -10.98 0.20 -2.62
C GLY A 124 -11.26 1.20 -3.73
N VAL A 125 -10.99 2.45 -3.43
CA VAL A 125 -11.23 3.57 -4.33
C VAL A 125 -9.91 4.21 -4.72
N TYR A 126 -9.74 4.52 -6.01
CA TYR A 126 -8.78 5.50 -6.47
C TYR A 126 -9.46 6.85 -6.58
N ALA A 127 -8.84 7.86 -6.00
CA ALA A 127 -9.19 9.25 -6.20
C ALA A 127 -7.99 10.15 -5.91
N ASN A 128 -8.00 11.38 -6.42
CA ASN A 128 -6.98 12.35 -6.06
C ASN A 128 -7.23 12.96 -4.66
N TYR A 129 -6.20 13.61 -4.13
CA TYR A 129 -6.22 14.24 -2.80
C TYR A 129 -7.40 15.20 -2.60
N ASN A 130 -7.75 15.98 -3.64
CA ASN A 130 -8.86 16.92 -3.56
C ASN A 130 -10.22 16.22 -3.44
N TYR A 131 -10.40 15.10 -4.17
CA TYR A 131 -11.63 14.31 -4.07
C TYR A 131 -11.80 13.72 -2.66
N TYR A 132 -10.77 13.13 -2.10
CA TYR A 132 -10.83 12.59 -0.74
C TYR A 132 -11.07 13.66 0.33
N LYS A 133 -10.56 14.87 0.11
CA LYS A 133 -10.68 15.95 1.09
C LYS A 133 -11.98 16.74 0.99
N ASN A 134 -12.52 16.92 -0.22
CA ASN A 134 -13.57 17.92 -0.48
C ASN A 134 -14.80 17.38 -1.20
N VAL A 135 -14.77 16.16 -1.71
CA VAL A 135 -15.86 15.57 -2.51
C VAL A 135 -16.44 14.33 -1.82
N LEU A 136 -15.60 13.34 -1.57
CA LEU A 136 -16.04 12.08 -0.99
C LEU A 136 -16.21 12.18 0.53
N ASN A 137 -17.22 11.53 1.06
CA ASN A 137 -17.40 11.39 2.51
C ASN A 137 -16.46 10.29 3.03
N LEU A 138 -15.25 10.71 3.42
CA LEU A 138 -14.21 9.79 3.86
C LEU A 138 -14.60 9.01 5.12
N GLU A 139 -15.38 9.59 6.01
CA GLU A 139 -15.88 8.90 7.20
C GLU A 139 -16.79 7.72 6.83
N ARG A 140 -17.69 7.91 5.88
CA ARG A 140 -18.57 6.83 5.39
C ARG A 140 -17.78 5.74 4.69
N LEU A 141 -16.83 6.12 3.82
CA LEU A 141 -15.94 5.16 3.16
C LEU A 141 -15.14 4.36 4.19
N ALA A 142 -14.56 5.02 5.17
CA ALA A 142 -13.78 4.40 6.24
C ALA A 142 -14.59 3.40 7.07
N ASN A 143 -15.88 3.66 7.27
CA ASN A 143 -16.80 2.75 7.96
C ASN A 143 -17.32 1.62 7.05
N THR A 144 -16.98 1.61 5.76
CA THR A 144 -17.38 0.58 4.83
C THR A 144 -16.39 -0.59 4.88
N ARG A 145 -16.90 -1.79 5.13
CA ARG A 145 -16.09 -3.00 5.11
C ARG A 145 -15.46 -3.19 3.72
N GLY A 146 -14.18 -3.52 3.68
CA GLY A 146 -13.44 -3.71 2.42
C GLY A 146 -12.82 -2.43 1.88
N PHE A 147 -13.12 -1.24 2.42
CA PHE A 147 -12.52 -0.01 1.93
C PHE A 147 -11.01 0.04 2.14
N ASN A 148 -10.32 0.34 1.07
CA ASN A 148 -8.92 0.76 1.07
C ASN A 148 -8.77 1.99 0.18
N MET A 149 -7.75 2.81 0.48
CA MET A 149 -7.48 4.05 -0.25
C MET A 149 -6.34 3.85 -1.25
N TRP A 150 -6.58 4.21 -2.51
CA TRP A 150 -5.55 4.47 -3.50
C TRP A 150 -5.55 5.97 -3.81
N LEU A 151 -4.58 6.67 -3.27
CA LEU A 151 -4.50 8.12 -3.32
C LEU A 151 -3.63 8.60 -4.47
N ALA A 152 -4.13 9.45 -5.33
CA ALA A 152 -3.31 10.22 -6.26
C ALA A 152 -2.96 11.58 -5.65
N HIS A 153 -1.67 11.81 -5.44
CA HIS A 153 -1.15 13.09 -4.98
C HIS A 153 0.25 13.30 -5.52
N TRP A 154 0.36 14.11 -6.55
CA TRP A 154 1.57 14.29 -7.34
C TRP A 154 2.40 15.49 -6.89
N GLY A 155 3.72 15.41 -7.11
CA GLY A 155 4.63 16.54 -6.89
C GLY A 155 4.91 16.84 -5.42
N ILE A 156 4.71 15.89 -4.55
CA ILE A 156 4.97 15.95 -3.11
C ILE A 156 5.87 14.80 -2.67
N GLU A 157 6.49 14.94 -1.51
CA GLU A 157 7.40 13.93 -0.96
C GLU A 157 6.68 12.80 -0.21
N GLU A 158 5.46 13.05 0.27
CA GLU A 158 4.64 12.12 1.06
C GLU A 158 3.18 12.20 0.64
N PRO A 159 2.37 11.14 0.76
CA PRO A 159 1.00 11.10 0.25
C PRO A 159 0.07 12.14 0.91
N GLY A 160 0.35 12.55 2.15
CA GLY A 160 -0.46 13.52 2.90
C GLY A 160 -1.73 12.96 3.52
N MET A 161 -2.04 11.68 3.27
CA MET A 161 -3.08 10.88 3.91
C MET A 161 -2.58 9.44 4.00
N ASP A 162 -3.00 8.72 5.02
CA ASP A 162 -2.75 7.28 5.12
C ASP A 162 -3.51 6.55 4.00
N CYS A 163 -2.78 5.75 3.22
CA CYS A 163 -3.36 5.05 2.06
C CYS A 163 -2.66 3.70 1.85
N MET A 164 -3.39 2.74 1.29
CA MET A 164 -2.81 1.45 0.89
C MET A 164 -1.91 1.61 -0.34
N MET A 165 -2.24 2.55 -1.22
CA MET A 165 -1.45 2.80 -2.42
C MET A 165 -1.43 4.31 -2.72
N TRP A 166 -0.25 4.81 -3.07
CA TRP A 166 -0.02 6.21 -3.44
C TRP A 166 0.49 6.31 -4.87
N GLN A 167 -0.27 6.98 -5.72
CA GLN A 167 0.19 7.38 -7.05
C GLN A 167 0.91 8.73 -6.92
N PHE A 168 2.23 8.69 -7.07
CA PHE A 168 3.10 9.85 -6.76
C PHE A 168 3.45 10.71 -7.97
N GLY A 169 3.22 10.21 -9.19
CA GLY A 169 3.57 10.93 -10.42
C GLY A 169 4.02 10.00 -11.54
N ALA A 170 4.69 10.58 -12.53
CA ALA A 170 5.24 9.83 -13.64
C ALA A 170 6.46 8.98 -13.23
N TYR A 171 6.56 7.78 -13.76
CA TYR A 171 7.66 6.85 -13.59
C TYR A 171 8.13 6.34 -14.96
N LEU A 172 9.41 6.50 -15.22
CA LEU A 172 9.98 6.20 -16.54
C LEU A 172 10.67 4.83 -16.54
N ILE A 173 10.23 3.92 -17.41
CA ILE A 173 10.87 2.64 -17.65
C ILE A 173 11.12 2.49 -19.16
N ASP A 174 12.36 2.23 -19.56
CA ASP A 174 12.72 2.02 -20.97
C ASP A 174 12.26 3.13 -21.94
N GLY A 175 12.20 4.36 -21.46
CA GLY A 175 11.71 5.50 -22.27
C GLY A 175 10.19 5.57 -22.41
N HIS A 176 9.45 4.70 -21.73
CA HIS A 176 8.00 4.78 -21.60
C HIS A 176 7.62 5.36 -20.24
N GLU A 177 6.68 6.30 -20.25
CA GLU A 177 6.15 6.91 -19.03
C GLU A 177 4.94 6.10 -18.54
N PHE A 178 4.92 5.81 -17.25
CA PHE A 178 3.85 5.15 -16.51
C PHE A 178 3.48 5.97 -15.29
N ASP A 179 2.28 5.78 -14.77
CA ASP A 179 1.91 6.29 -13.47
C ASP A 179 2.60 5.49 -12.38
N GLY A 180 3.53 6.15 -11.67
CA GLY A 180 4.28 5.55 -10.58
C GLY A 180 3.45 5.44 -9.31
N ASN A 181 3.49 4.25 -8.68
CA ASN A 181 2.76 3.97 -7.46
C ASN A 181 3.67 3.35 -6.41
N ILE A 182 3.40 3.66 -5.14
CA ILE A 182 3.94 2.95 -3.98
C ILE A 182 2.78 2.17 -3.36
N PHE A 183 2.94 0.87 -3.22
CA PHE A 183 1.98 0.00 -2.54
C PHE A 183 2.49 -0.30 -1.13
N TYR A 184 1.72 0.07 -0.12
CA TYR A 184 2.03 -0.17 1.28
C TYR A 184 1.39 -1.50 1.71
N ALA A 185 2.17 -2.59 1.66
CA ALA A 185 1.69 -3.96 1.87
C ALA A 185 1.07 -4.20 3.26
N ASP A 186 1.54 -3.46 4.27
CA ASP A 186 1.09 -3.58 5.66
C ASP A 186 0.15 -2.45 6.08
N TYR A 187 -0.51 -1.84 5.12
CA TYR A 187 -1.53 -0.85 5.41
C TYR A 187 -2.66 -1.49 6.21
N SER A 188 -2.68 -1.26 7.51
CA SER A 188 -3.86 -1.43 8.33
C SER A 188 -4.64 -0.13 8.24
N SER A 189 -5.83 -0.17 7.63
CA SER A 189 -6.68 1.01 7.52
C SER A 189 -6.82 1.66 8.91
N PRO A 190 -6.37 2.92 9.12
CA PRO A 190 -6.49 3.60 10.41
C PRO A 190 -7.94 3.86 10.80
N PHE A 191 -8.87 3.58 9.89
CA PHE A 191 -10.29 3.83 10.03
C PHE A 191 -11.07 2.63 10.59
N LYS A 192 -10.41 1.62 11.19
CA LYS A 192 -11.13 0.47 11.74
C LYS A 192 -10.75 0.16 13.17
N ASP A 193 -11.66 0.47 14.08
CA ASP A 193 -12.01 -0.43 15.17
C ASP A 193 -12.83 -1.60 14.58
N ARG A 194 -12.18 -2.51 13.83
CA ARG A 194 -12.77 -3.83 13.62
C ARG A 194 -12.59 -4.58 14.94
N PRO A 195 -13.62 -5.22 15.48
CA PRO A 195 -13.37 -6.35 16.34
C PRO A 195 -12.61 -7.37 15.48
N ASP A 196 -11.32 -7.57 15.79
CA ASP A 196 -10.53 -8.64 15.19
C ASP A 196 -11.10 -9.95 15.70
N THR A 197 -12.04 -10.51 14.96
CA THR A 197 -12.48 -11.89 15.15
C THR A 197 -11.80 -12.70 14.03
N ASP A 198 -11.17 -13.81 14.43
CA ASP A 198 -10.75 -14.82 13.47
C ASP A 198 -11.98 -15.42 12.74
N ASP A 199 -11.74 -16.28 11.76
CA ASP A 199 -12.81 -16.97 11.00
C ASP A 199 -13.78 -17.77 11.89
N ASN A 200 -13.49 -17.91 13.20
CA ASN A 200 -14.31 -18.60 14.20
C ASN A 200 -15.00 -17.64 15.17
N GLY A 201 -14.79 -16.33 15.06
CA GLY A 201 -15.44 -15.31 15.90
C GLY A 201 -14.74 -15.05 17.24
N GLU A 202 -13.50 -15.48 17.45
CA GLU A 202 -12.72 -15.20 18.65
C GLU A 202 -11.90 -13.91 18.52
N ASN A 203 -11.86 -13.09 19.58
CA ASN A 203 -11.11 -11.84 19.62
C ASN A 203 -9.60 -12.11 19.60
N ILE A 204 -8.89 -11.52 18.66
CA ILE A 204 -7.43 -11.47 18.66
C ILE A 204 -6.98 -10.32 19.55
N GLU A 205 -6.25 -10.59 20.63
CA GLU A 205 -5.67 -9.56 21.49
C GLU A 205 -4.60 -8.76 20.73
N ARG A 206 -4.90 -7.50 20.45
CA ARG A 206 -3.88 -6.53 20.07
C ARG A 206 -3.08 -6.11 21.29
N ILE A 207 -1.77 -6.20 21.20
CA ILE A 207 -0.89 -5.58 22.19
C ILE A 207 -0.71 -4.11 21.80
N ASP A 208 -1.69 -3.29 22.15
CA ASP A 208 -1.53 -1.84 22.17
C ASP A 208 -0.73 -1.45 23.40
N LYS A 209 0.58 -1.32 23.27
CA LYS A 209 1.37 -0.60 24.27
C LYS A 209 1.74 0.77 23.76
N ALA A 210 0.93 1.74 24.17
CA ALA A 210 1.25 3.15 24.07
C ALA A 210 2.52 3.48 24.87
N ALA A 211 3.36 4.25 24.21
CA ALA A 211 4.34 5.22 24.68
C ALA A 211 4.66 5.29 26.17
N GLY A 212 5.93 5.13 26.50
CA GLY A 212 6.49 5.52 27.79
C GLY A 212 7.75 4.77 28.21
N SER A 213 8.35 3.95 27.35
CA SER A 213 9.62 3.30 27.71
C SER A 213 10.68 3.58 26.64
N SER A 214 11.85 3.97 27.11
CA SER A 214 13.05 4.28 26.32
C SER A 214 13.73 3.03 25.75
N ALA A 215 12.98 1.98 25.46
CA ALA A 215 13.48 0.73 24.88
C ALA A 215 12.51 0.23 23.81
N ILE A 216 13.06 -0.20 22.70
CA ILE A 216 12.31 -0.93 21.66
C ILE A 216 12.17 -2.37 22.17
N GLU A 217 10.94 -2.76 22.57
CA GLU A 217 10.63 -4.16 22.82
C GLU A 217 10.50 -4.89 21.48
N ALA A 218 10.99 -6.13 21.43
CA ALA A 218 11.04 -6.95 20.23
C ALA A 218 9.66 -7.11 19.58
N VAL A 219 9.61 -6.87 18.29
CA VAL A 219 8.45 -7.21 17.46
C VAL A 219 8.52 -8.70 17.14
N ASN A 220 7.48 -9.43 17.49
CA ASN A 220 7.38 -10.85 17.19
C ASN A 220 7.14 -11.02 15.68
N VAL A 221 8.15 -11.49 14.95
CA VAL A 221 8.10 -11.76 13.52
C VAL A 221 8.06 -13.27 13.32
N ASP A 222 7.41 -13.70 12.25
CA ASP A 222 7.31 -15.11 11.83
C ASP A 222 8.58 -15.92 12.16
N THR A 223 8.41 -17.07 12.80
CA THR A 223 9.40 -17.88 13.51
C THR A 223 10.62 -18.36 12.68
N ASN A 224 10.77 -17.88 11.45
CA ASN A 224 11.83 -18.28 10.52
C ASN A 224 12.76 -17.17 10.06
N VAL A 225 12.60 -15.94 10.54
CA VAL A 225 13.43 -14.78 10.18
C VAL A 225 13.99 -14.16 11.44
N ASN A 226 15.31 -13.99 11.50
CA ASN A 226 15.92 -13.25 12.58
C ASN A 226 15.94 -11.76 12.24
N VAL A 227 15.51 -10.94 13.18
CA VAL A 227 15.61 -9.48 13.13
C VAL A 227 16.83 -9.07 13.93
N ILE A 228 17.72 -8.31 13.29
CA ILE A 228 18.97 -7.81 13.87
C ILE A 228 18.87 -6.29 13.92
N TYR A 229 19.03 -5.72 15.10
CA TYR A 229 18.87 -4.29 15.30
C TYR A 229 19.89 -3.69 16.25
N ARG A 230 20.14 -2.39 16.09
CA ARG A 230 21.02 -1.61 16.98
C ARG A 230 20.36 -0.27 17.27
N ALA A 231 20.63 0.27 18.45
CA ALA A 231 20.24 1.62 18.82
C ALA A 231 21.45 2.53 18.99
N GLN A 232 21.30 3.78 18.56
CA GLN A 232 22.16 4.88 18.93
C GLN A 232 21.53 5.61 20.10
N ILE A 233 22.26 5.76 21.20
CA ILE A 233 21.80 6.55 22.33
C ILE A 233 22.25 8.01 22.22
N ARG A 234 21.59 8.89 22.98
CA ARG A 234 21.93 10.31 23.09
C ARG A 234 23.43 10.47 23.40
N GLY A 235 24.13 11.24 22.53
CA GLY A 235 25.59 11.39 22.60
C GLY A 235 26.36 10.59 21.55
N SER A 236 25.66 9.98 20.59
CA SER A 236 26.21 9.35 19.38
C SER A 236 26.93 8.01 19.59
N TYR A 237 26.58 7.26 20.61
CA TYR A 237 27.10 5.91 20.79
C TYR A 237 26.13 4.88 20.21
N TRP A 238 26.65 4.02 19.31
CA TRP A 238 25.96 2.83 18.87
C TRP A 238 26.16 1.69 19.85
N LEU A 239 25.08 1.11 20.30
CA LEU A 239 25.11 -0.08 21.16
C LEU A 239 25.39 -1.33 20.33
N PRO A 240 25.78 -2.46 20.94
CA PRO A 240 25.91 -3.74 20.25
C PRO A 240 24.62 -4.15 19.50
N GLU A 241 24.79 -5.04 18.54
CA GLU A 241 23.68 -5.68 17.86
C GLU A 241 22.89 -6.58 18.81
N VAL A 242 21.59 -6.59 18.63
CA VAL A 242 20.65 -7.47 19.33
C VAL A 242 19.91 -8.27 18.28
N VAL A 243 19.67 -9.55 18.55
CA VAL A 243 18.95 -10.45 17.64
C VAL A 243 17.64 -10.87 18.30
N ASN A 244 16.54 -10.65 17.62
CA ASN A 244 15.19 -10.98 18.09
C ASN A 244 14.90 -10.43 19.48
N ASP A 245 14.50 -11.29 20.41
CA ASP A 245 14.18 -11.00 21.81
C ASP A 245 15.29 -11.43 22.81
N GLU A 246 16.51 -11.68 22.31
CA GLU A 246 17.64 -12.09 23.17
C GLU A 246 18.03 -11.01 24.17
N ASP A 247 17.84 -9.74 23.80
CA ASP A 247 18.10 -8.57 24.64
C ASP A 247 17.33 -7.35 24.09
N TYR A 248 17.50 -6.18 24.68
CA TYR A 248 16.92 -4.93 24.19
C TYR A 248 18.01 -3.95 23.71
N ALA A 249 17.76 -3.25 22.61
CA ALA A 249 18.64 -2.19 22.13
C ALA A 249 18.27 -0.87 22.82
N GLY A 250 19.00 -0.51 23.86
CA GLY A 250 18.75 0.74 24.60
C GLY A 250 19.48 0.75 25.93
N ILE A 251 19.46 1.89 26.61
CA ILE A 251 19.86 2.04 28.02
C ILE A 251 18.72 2.71 28.75
N GLN A 252 18.23 2.08 29.79
CA GLN A 252 17.10 2.61 30.57
C GLN A 252 17.34 4.05 31.03
N GLY A 253 16.40 4.93 30.75
CA GLY A 253 16.48 6.36 31.08
C GLY A 253 17.32 7.19 30.11
N THR A 254 17.80 6.61 29.01
CA THR A 254 18.53 7.30 27.94
C THR A 254 17.75 7.21 26.63
N GLY A 255 17.42 8.37 26.02
CA GLY A 255 16.69 8.40 24.76
C GLY A 255 17.49 7.77 23.62
N ILE A 256 16.81 7.03 22.75
CA ILE A 256 17.37 6.51 21.51
C ILE A 256 17.25 7.60 20.44
N THR A 257 18.30 7.82 19.67
CA THR A 257 18.38 8.89 18.66
C THR A 257 18.64 8.39 17.24
N GLY A 258 18.88 7.09 17.09
CA GLY A 258 19.03 6.40 15.80
C GLY A 258 18.85 4.90 15.97
N ILE A 259 18.38 4.25 14.93
CA ILE A 259 18.27 2.79 14.85
C ILE A 259 18.77 2.27 13.50
N THR A 260 19.38 1.09 13.52
CA THR A 260 19.51 0.22 12.34
C THR A 260 18.68 -1.03 12.57
N LEU A 261 18.12 -1.55 11.49
CA LEU A 261 17.36 -2.80 11.50
C LEU A 261 17.70 -3.58 10.23
N SER A 262 17.91 -4.88 10.36
CA SER A 262 18.16 -5.81 9.26
C SER A 262 17.53 -7.17 9.57
N THR A 263 17.49 -8.05 8.57
CA THR A 263 16.97 -9.40 8.67
C THR A 263 17.96 -10.39 8.07
N ASP A 264 18.02 -11.61 8.61
CA ASP A 264 18.91 -12.67 8.09
C ASP A 264 18.39 -13.28 6.77
N LYS A 265 17.11 -13.05 6.46
CA LYS A 265 16.45 -13.47 5.21
C LYS A 265 15.58 -12.33 4.68
N GLY A 266 15.75 -12.02 3.40
CA GLY A 266 15.04 -10.89 2.80
C GLY A 266 15.66 -9.54 3.19
N TYR A 267 14.83 -8.53 3.39
CA TYR A 267 15.25 -7.20 3.83
C TYR A 267 14.11 -6.52 4.60
N ALA A 268 14.43 -5.46 5.32
CA ALA A 268 13.45 -4.63 6.01
C ALA A 268 13.53 -3.19 5.50
N VAL A 269 12.39 -2.53 5.49
CA VAL A 269 12.28 -1.09 5.27
C VAL A 269 11.66 -0.49 6.52
N TYR A 270 12.29 0.53 7.09
CA TYR A 270 11.87 1.08 8.38
C TYR A 270 12.10 2.59 8.46
N ARG A 271 11.35 3.24 9.31
CA ARG A 271 11.48 4.66 9.65
C ARG A 271 11.20 4.91 11.12
N VAL A 272 11.52 6.11 11.58
CA VAL A 272 11.26 6.53 12.96
C VAL A 272 10.53 7.86 12.99
N TYR A 273 9.71 8.04 14.04
CA TYR A 273 9.14 9.33 14.39
C TYR A 273 10.07 10.00 15.41
N ALA A 274 10.64 11.14 15.03
CA ALA A 274 11.61 11.85 15.87
C ALA A 274 11.60 13.35 15.58
N GLY A 275 11.63 14.17 16.62
CA GLY A 275 11.57 15.60 16.46
C GLY A 275 10.25 16.11 15.88
N GLY A 276 9.14 15.45 16.24
CA GLY A 276 7.80 15.84 15.88
C GLY A 276 7.36 15.45 14.44
N ARG A 277 8.09 14.54 13.78
CA ARG A 277 7.76 14.06 12.43
C ARG A 277 8.29 12.67 12.16
N TRP A 278 7.67 11.98 11.22
CA TRP A 278 8.24 10.79 10.60
C TRP A 278 9.44 11.18 9.72
N LEU A 279 10.52 10.42 9.84
CA LEU A 279 11.68 10.55 8.96
C LEU A 279 11.52 9.65 7.73
N SER A 280 12.38 9.86 6.73
CA SER A 280 12.41 9.02 5.52
C SER A 280 12.67 7.55 5.85
N TYR A 281 12.13 6.67 5.01
CA TYR A 281 12.40 5.24 5.12
C TYR A 281 13.87 4.92 4.85
N VAL A 282 14.37 3.96 5.59
CA VAL A 282 15.70 3.35 5.41
C VAL A 282 15.50 1.91 4.95
N ASP A 283 16.22 1.54 3.91
CA ASP A 283 16.27 0.16 3.42
C ASP A 283 17.44 -0.57 4.10
N SER A 284 17.16 -1.70 4.75
CA SER A 284 18.14 -2.46 5.52
C SER A 284 19.30 -3.00 4.68
N ARG A 285 19.13 -3.10 3.36
CA ARG A 285 20.20 -3.47 2.43
C ARG A 285 21.30 -2.42 2.34
N ASN A 286 20.98 -1.18 2.70
CA ASN A 286 21.89 -0.05 2.75
C ASN A 286 22.34 0.29 4.18
N SER A 287 22.05 -0.58 5.16
CA SER A 287 22.30 -0.30 6.58
C SER A 287 23.79 -0.05 6.85
N ASP A 288 24.11 1.16 7.26
CA ASP A 288 25.46 1.61 7.65
C ASP A 288 25.36 2.66 8.75
N ILE A 289 25.87 2.35 9.93
CA ILE A 289 25.88 3.27 11.08
C ILE A 289 26.70 4.54 10.85
N ASN A 290 27.51 4.59 9.80
CA ASN A 290 28.33 5.75 9.43
C ASN A 290 27.66 6.61 8.32
N ASP A 291 26.64 6.09 7.65
CA ASP A 291 25.88 6.85 6.65
C ASP A 291 24.66 7.52 7.30
N TYR A 292 24.86 8.77 7.68
CA TYR A 292 23.79 9.59 8.29
C TYR A 292 22.56 9.79 7.40
N TYR A 293 22.69 9.72 6.10
CA TYR A 293 21.62 10.06 5.18
C TYR A 293 20.73 8.87 4.82
N ASN A 294 21.31 7.69 4.66
CA ASN A 294 20.56 6.54 4.15
C ASN A 294 20.80 5.24 4.93
N GLY A 295 21.80 5.22 5.82
CA GLY A 295 22.24 3.99 6.46
C GLY A 295 21.53 3.64 7.76
N TYR A 296 20.82 4.60 8.38
CA TYR A 296 20.05 4.39 9.61
C TYR A 296 18.92 5.40 9.76
N ALA A 297 17.90 5.05 10.54
CA ALA A 297 16.79 5.94 10.83
C ALA A 297 17.07 6.72 12.11
N GLY A 298 17.16 8.05 12.02
CA GLY A 298 17.40 8.96 13.13
C GLY A 298 17.89 10.32 12.67
N ASN A 299 17.70 11.35 13.49
CA ASN A 299 18.13 12.73 13.21
C ASN A 299 18.77 13.41 14.42
N GLY A 300 19.15 12.63 15.45
CA GLY A 300 19.68 13.14 16.70
C GLY A 300 18.63 13.57 17.73
N ALA A 301 17.35 13.70 17.33
CA ALA A 301 16.24 13.83 18.26
C ALA A 301 15.86 12.46 18.86
N GLU A 302 15.20 12.48 20.00
CA GLU A 302 14.71 11.26 20.64
C GLU A 302 13.63 10.61 19.76
N ILE A 303 13.76 9.31 19.55
CA ILE A 303 12.79 8.50 18.77
C ILE A 303 11.60 8.21 19.67
N GLU A 304 10.42 8.55 19.18
CA GLU A 304 9.14 8.37 19.87
C GLU A 304 8.37 7.16 19.35
N ALA A 305 8.59 6.78 18.06
CA ALA A 305 8.01 5.61 17.46
C ALA A 305 8.90 5.03 16.35
N VAL A 306 8.72 3.76 16.05
CA VAL A 306 9.38 3.02 14.96
C VAL A 306 8.31 2.34 14.15
N GLU A 307 8.45 2.42 12.82
CA GLU A 307 7.68 1.65 11.87
C GLU A 307 8.66 0.82 11.04
N ALA A 308 8.43 -0.48 10.94
CA ALA A 308 9.29 -1.39 10.19
C ALA A 308 8.46 -2.45 9.47
N VAL A 309 8.87 -2.76 8.23
CA VAL A 309 8.29 -3.79 7.38
C VAL A 309 9.39 -4.74 6.93
N SER A 310 9.21 -6.03 7.10
CA SER A 310 10.16 -7.03 6.59
C SER A 310 9.62 -7.70 5.32
N TYR A 311 10.50 -7.84 4.32
CA TYR A 311 10.23 -8.52 3.06
C TYR A 311 10.96 -9.86 3.05
N THR A 312 10.22 -10.94 3.31
CA THR A 312 10.79 -12.30 3.47
C THR A 312 10.73 -13.15 2.20
N HIS A 313 10.19 -12.62 1.11
CA HIS A 313 10.09 -13.38 -0.13
C HIS A 313 11.45 -13.51 -0.80
N LEU A 314 12.12 -14.62 -0.50
CA LEU A 314 13.19 -15.14 -1.33
C LEU A 314 12.61 -15.49 -2.71
N ARG A 315 13.12 -14.86 -3.77
CA ARG A 315 12.97 -15.44 -5.12
C ARG A 315 13.45 -16.89 -5.03
N ALA A 316 12.61 -17.83 -5.39
CA ALA A 316 13.07 -19.18 -5.65
C ALA A 316 14.10 -19.12 -6.78
N HIS A 317 15.38 -19.21 -6.47
CA HIS A 317 16.39 -19.53 -7.45
C HIS A 317 16.09 -20.94 -7.94
N GLU A 318 15.52 -21.06 -9.13
CA GLU A 318 15.56 -22.32 -9.87
C GLU A 318 17.03 -22.69 -10.08
N THR A 319 17.47 -23.65 -9.28
CA THR A 319 18.68 -24.39 -9.63
C THR A 319 18.37 -25.16 -10.92
N ARG A 320 18.82 -24.65 -12.06
CA ARG A 320 18.94 -25.44 -13.28
C ARG A 320 19.88 -26.59 -12.97
N GLY A 321 19.31 -27.74 -12.62
CA GLY A 321 20.01 -29.01 -12.69
C GLY A 321 20.22 -29.35 -14.15
N ASN A 322 21.48 -29.39 -14.58
CA ASN A 322 21.87 -30.05 -15.82
C ASN A 322 21.56 -31.54 -15.73
N LEU A 323 20.79 -32.03 -16.62
CA LEU A 323 20.92 -33.36 -17.24
C LEU A 323 20.66 -33.23 -18.73
#